data_f8ef83bed20a4f6316ac9972a11af79a
#
_entry.id   f8ef83bed20a4f6316ac9972a11af79a
#
_cell.length_a   1.000
_cell.length_b   1.000
_cell.length_c   1.000
_cell.angle_alpha   90.00
_cell.angle_beta   90.00
_cell.angle_gamma   90.00
#
_symmetry.space_group_name_H-M   'P 1'
#
loop_
_entity.id
_entity.type
_entity.pdbx_description
1 polymer ?
#
loop_
_entity_poly.entity_id
_entity_poly.type
_entity_poly.pdbx_seq_one_letter_code
_entity_poly.pdbx_strand_id
1 'polypeptide(L)'
;MEKKVKKSRLAGVPAWALSLMTFFSSIGIFELFELLPSIPDSQNGFDLELIIVVLVYAVFLTTACFFICKTYPRSVWYTPFICNGFILFILISSGFSNPEWPVMILLSACIVLSVIGTFVGAKIGQRKINQTDNG
;
A
#
# COMPACT_ATOMS: atom_id res chain seq x y z
N MET A 1 -23.48 -32.70 3.81
CA MET A 1 -22.87 -31.69 4.71
C MET A 1 -22.33 -30.55 3.87
N GLU A 2 -22.99 -29.43 3.87
CA GLU A 2 -22.45 -28.23 3.23
C GLU A 2 -21.25 -27.73 4.06
N LYS A 3 -20.06 -27.83 3.50
CA LYS A 3 -18.90 -27.15 4.07
C LYS A 3 -19.19 -25.65 3.98
N LYS A 4 -19.57 -25.03 5.09
CA LYS A 4 -19.63 -23.57 5.22
C LYS A 4 -18.26 -23.01 4.83
N VAL A 5 -18.13 -22.58 3.58
CA VAL A 5 -16.98 -21.82 3.12
C VAL A 5 -16.92 -20.60 4.03
N LYS A 6 -15.88 -20.53 4.86
CA LYS A 6 -15.64 -19.42 5.77
C LYS A 6 -15.40 -18.19 4.90
N LYS A 7 -16.48 -17.45 4.58
CA LYS A 7 -16.39 -16.20 3.83
C LYS A 7 -15.45 -15.28 4.58
N SER A 8 -14.36 -14.89 3.96
CA SER A 8 -13.47 -13.87 4.49
C SER A 8 -14.31 -12.65 4.89
N ARG A 9 -14.03 -12.05 6.05
CA ARG A 9 -14.73 -10.85 6.53
C ARG A 9 -14.68 -9.71 5.50
N LEU A 10 -13.69 -9.70 4.64
CA LEU A 10 -13.50 -8.74 3.55
C LEU A 10 -14.34 -9.05 2.30
N ALA A 11 -14.91 -10.24 2.18
CA ALA A 11 -15.66 -10.65 0.99
C ALA A 11 -16.99 -9.88 0.78
N GLY A 12 -17.44 -9.13 1.78
CA GLY A 12 -18.64 -8.29 1.69
C GLY A 12 -18.37 -6.85 1.22
N VAL A 13 -17.10 -6.43 1.14
CA VAL A 13 -16.73 -5.05 0.79
C VAL A 13 -16.07 -5.06 -0.60
N PRO A 14 -16.50 -4.21 -1.54
CA PRO A 14 -15.89 -4.18 -2.87
C PRO A 14 -14.42 -3.69 -2.82
N ALA A 15 -13.60 -4.21 -3.73
CA ALA A 15 -12.16 -3.92 -3.76
C ALA A 15 -11.84 -2.42 -3.88
N TRP A 16 -12.64 -1.67 -4.64
CA TRP A 16 -12.47 -0.23 -4.77
C TRP A 16 -12.68 0.51 -3.44
N ALA A 17 -13.63 0.08 -2.62
CA ALA A 17 -13.86 0.66 -1.30
C ALA A 17 -12.71 0.38 -0.34
N LEU A 18 -12.16 -0.84 -0.37
CA LEU A 18 -10.96 -1.19 0.42
C LEU A 18 -9.75 -0.38 -0.02
N SER A 19 -9.57 -0.16 -1.31
CA SER A 19 -8.49 0.67 -1.84
C SER A 19 -8.63 2.14 -1.42
N LEU A 20 -9.86 2.68 -1.43
CA LEU A 20 -10.13 4.04 -0.92
C LEU A 20 -9.90 4.15 0.58
N MET A 21 -10.32 3.16 1.36
CA MET A 21 -10.03 3.13 2.80
C MET A 21 -8.52 3.11 3.07
N THR A 22 -7.75 2.38 2.29
CA THR A 22 -6.29 2.37 2.37
C THR A 22 -5.72 3.75 2.02
N PHE A 23 -6.23 4.39 0.99
CA PHE A 23 -5.84 5.75 0.60
C PHE A 23 -6.09 6.77 1.73
N PHE A 24 -7.28 6.79 2.32
CA PHE A 24 -7.58 7.68 3.43
C PHE A 24 -6.77 7.35 4.70
N SER A 25 -6.56 6.07 4.97
CA SER A 25 -5.71 5.65 6.09
C SER A 25 -4.26 6.07 5.90
N SER A 26 -3.77 6.10 4.67
CA SER A 26 -2.41 6.56 4.37
C SER A 26 -2.22 8.05 4.68
N ILE A 27 -3.21 8.87 4.37
CA ILE A 27 -3.20 10.29 4.74
C ILE A 27 -3.18 10.44 6.27
N GLY A 28 -4.02 9.68 6.99
CA GLY A 28 -4.06 9.70 8.45
C GLY A 28 -2.74 9.26 9.10
N ILE A 29 -1.99 8.35 8.49
CA ILE A 29 -0.66 7.95 8.98
C ILE A 29 0.32 9.12 8.90
N PHE A 30 0.33 9.87 7.81
CA PHE A 30 1.19 11.05 7.68
C PHE A 30 0.85 12.13 8.71
N GLU A 31 -0.42 12.46 8.89
CA GLU A 31 -0.88 13.40 9.91
C GLU A 31 -0.48 12.96 11.33
N LEU A 32 -0.57 11.66 11.60
CA LEU A 32 -0.18 11.11 12.91
C LEU A 32 1.33 11.26 13.15
N PHE A 33 2.16 11.13 12.12
CA PHE A 33 3.61 11.31 12.25
C PHE A 33 3.99 12.78 12.48
N GLU A 34 3.28 13.73 11.87
CA GLU A 34 3.51 15.17 12.14
C GLU A 34 3.18 15.54 13.61
N LEU A 35 2.31 14.78 14.26
CA LEU A 35 1.95 14.99 15.66
C LEU A 35 2.99 14.42 16.67
N LEU A 36 3.90 13.56 16.20
CA LEU A 36 4.96 12.99 17.03
C LEU A 36 6.07 14.02 17.26
N PRO A 37 6.66 14.07 18.48
CA PRO A 37 7.77 14.98 18.75
C PRO A 37 8.94 14.65 17.83
N SER A 38 9.46 15.66 17.13
CA SER A 38 10.58 15.56 16.23
C SER A 38 11.79 14.92 16.90
N ILE A 39 12.34 13.89 16.27
CA ILE A 39 13.60 13.29 16.72
C ILE A 39 14.71 14.32 16.46
N PRO A 40 15.58 14.63 17.43
CA PRO A 40 16.62 15.63 17.25
C PRO A 40 17.53 15.26 16.05
N ASP A 41 17.72 16.24 15.18
CA ASP A 41 18.51 16.14 13.96
C ASP A 41 19.86 15.42 14.19
N SER A 42 20.01 14.29 13.53
CA SER A 42 21.31 13.68 13.36
C SER A 42 22.06 14.45 12.27
N GLN A 43 23.25 14.94 12.59
CA GLN A 43 24.09 15.80 11.74
C GLN A 43 24.51 15.20 10.39
N ASN A 44 23.92 14.12 9.95
CA ASN A 44 24.32 13.36 8.77
C ASN A 44 23.50 13.66 7.48
N GLY A 45 22.73 14.73 7.44
CA GLY A 45 22.05 15.15 6.19
C GLY A 45 20.95 14.22 5.66
N PHE A 46 20.69 13.12 6.33
CA PHE A 46 19.58 12.23 6.07
C PHE A 46 18.58 12.35 7.22
N ASP A 47 17.38 12.78 6.94
CA ASP A 47 16.27 12.80 7.89
C ASP A 47 15.88 11.37 8.23
N LEU A 48 16.45 10.83 9.31
CA LEU A 48 16.14 9.48 9.80
C LEU A 48 14.65 9.31 10.06
N GLU A 49 14.00 10.37 10.52
CA GLU A 49 12.55 10.44 10.72
C GLU A 49 11.79 10.17 9.42
N LEU A 50 12.17 10.82 8.33
CA LEU A 50 11.56 10.62 7.01
C LEU A 50 11.71 9.17 6.52
N ILE A 51 12.89 8.57 6.72
CA ILE A 51 13.15 7.18 6.33
C ILE A 51 12.25 6.22 7.10
N ILE A 52 12.10 6.42 8.41
CA ILE A 52 11.24 5.59 9.26
C ILE A 52 9.77 5.70 8.82
N VAL A 53 9.29 6.92 8.60
CA VAL A 53 7.92 7.18 8.13
C VAL A 53 7.66 6.48 6.81
N VAL A 54 8.57 6.62 5.85
CA VAL A 54 8.41 6.00 4.53
C VAL A 54 8.48 4.48 4.59
N LEU A 55 9.33 3.91 5.46
CA LEU A 55 9.40 2.46 5.67
C LEU A 55 8.09 1.91 6.24
N VAL A 56 7.56 2.53 7.29
CA VAL A 56 6.27 2.15 7.89
C VAL A 56 5.16 2.25 6.86
N TYR A 57 5.14 3.31 6.10
CA TYR A 57 4.18 3.53 5.04
C TYR A 57 4.28 2.46 3.94
N ALA A 58 5.49 2.13 3.49
CA ALA A 58 5.73 1.10 2.48
C ALA A 58 5.23 -0.27 2.93
N VAL A 59 5.50 -0.67 4.17
CA VAL A 59 5.02 -1.93 4.75
C VAL A 59 3.49 -1.93 4.82
N PHE A 60 2.90 -0.84 5.27
CA PHE A 60 1.43 -0.70 5.35
C PHE A 60 0.78 -0.86 3.96
N LEU A 61 1.26 -0.11 2.97
CA LEU A 61 0.72 -0.17 1.60
C LEU A 61 0.89 -1.54 0.96
N THR A 62 2.08 -2.13 1.08
CA THR A 62 2.37 -3.46 0.52
C THR A 62 1.46 -4.51 1.12
N THR A 63 1.26 -4.48 2.43
CA THR A 63 0.37 -5.40 3.14
C THR A 63 -1.09 -5.20 2.73
N ALA A 64 -1.55 -3.95 2.67
CA ALA A 64 -2.91 -3.64 2.25
C ALA A 64 -3.19 -4.09 0.81
N CYS A 65 -2.31 -3.77 -0.13
CA CYS A 65 -2.42 -4.20 -1.52
C CYS A 65 -2.40 -5.72 -1.66
N PHE A 66 -1.54 -6.40 -0.90
CA PHE A 66 -1.49 -7.85 -0.86
C PHE A 66 -2.83 -8.47 -0.42
N PHE A 67 -3.40 -8.00 0.69
CA PHE A 67 -4.67 -8.53 1.20
C PHE A 67 -5.85 -8.23 0.28
N ILE A 68 -5.91 -7.03 -0.29
CA ILE A 68 -6.98 -6.65 -1.23
C ILE A 68 -6.92 -7.55 -2.46
N CYS A 69 -5.77 -7.71 -3.07
CA CYS A 69 -5.61 -8.52 -4.27
C CYS A 69 -5.69 -10.02 -4.03
N LYS A 70 -5.35 -10.49 -2.83
CA LYS A 70 -5.59 -11.88 -2.41
C LYS A 70 -7.08 -12.18 -2.31
N THR A 71 -7.88 -11.23 -1.85
CA THR A 71 -9.34 -11.38 -1.75
C THR A 71 -10.02 -11.17 -3.11
N TYR A 72 -9.53 -10.21 -3.89
CA TYR A 72 -10.07 -9.83 -5.20
C TYR A 72 -8.97 -9.83 -6.27
N PRO A 73 -8.61 -10.99 -6.84
CA PRO A 73 -7.51 -11.08 -7.81
C PRO A 73 -7.70 -10.22 -9.06
N ARG A 74 -8.95 -9.90 -9.41
CA ARG A 74 -9.26 -9.06 -10.57
C ARG A 74 -8.97 -7.57 -10.37
N SER A 75 -8.79 -7.15 -9.12
CA SER A 75 -8.52 -5.74 -8.78
C SER A 75 -7.06 -5.30 -8.95
N VAL A 76 -6.19 -6.19 -9.40
CA VAL A 76 -4.75 -5.94 -9.62
C VAL A 76 -4.47 -4.68 -10.44
N TRP A 77 -5.33 -4.37 -11.39
CA TRP A 77 -5.14 -3.26 -12.31
C TRP A 77 -5.28 -1.88 -11.67
N TYR A 78 -6.23 -1.71 -10.77
CA TYR A 78 -6.53 -0.40 -10.19
C TYR A 78 -6.11 -0.24 -8.71
N THR A 79 -6.00 -1.32 -7.97
CA THR A 79 -5.65 -1.29 -6.54
C THR A 79 -4.33 -0.55 -6.27
N PRO A 80 -3.20 -0.84 -6.95
CA PRO A 80 -1.95 -0.15 -6.68
C PRO A 80 -2.03 1.35 -7.05
N PHE A 81 -2.79 1.71 -8.08
CA PHE A 81 -2.96 3.11 -8.46
C PHE A 81 -3.74 3.90 -7.42
N ILE A 82 -4.84 3.35 -6.91
CA ILE A 82 -5.65 4.01 -5.88
C ILE A 82 -4.88 4.09 -4.57
N CYS A 83 -4.27 2.99 -4.12
CA CYS A 83 -3.52 2.95 -2.87
C CYS A 83 -2.30 3.88 -2.89
N ASN A 84 -1.61 4.00 -4.01
CA ASN A 84 -0.46 4.89 -4.17
C ASN A 84 -0.83 6.30 -4.66
N GLY A 85 -2.11 6.62 -4.80
CA GLY A 85 -2.56 7.92 -5.30
C GLY A 85 -1.96 9.11 -4.55
N PHE A 86 -1.80 8.99 -3.24
CA PHE A 86 -1.16 10.01 -2.41
C PHE A 86 0.33 10.18 -2.70
N ILE A 87 1.07 9.08 -2.82
CA ILE A 87 2.50 9.11 -3.22
C ILE A 87 2.66 9.69 -4.61
N LEU A 88 1.83 9.27 -5.56
CA LEU A 88 1.86 9.79 -6.93
C LEU A 88 1.60 11.30 -6.95
N PHE A 89 0.66 11.78 -6.15
CA PHE A 89 0.39 13.20 -6.00
C PHE A 89 1.61 13.96 -5.45
N ILE A 90 2.25 13.44 -4.40
CA ILE A 90 3.48 14.02 -3.84
C ILE A 90 4.60 14.05 -4.88
N LEU A 91 4.84 12.93 -5.59
CA LEU A 91 5.88 12.85 -6.61
C LEU A 91 5.70 13.86 -7.73
N ILE A 92 4.47 14.04 -8.19
CA ILE A 92 4.14 15.02 -9.23
C ILE A 92 4.35 16.44 -8.70
N SER A 93 3.85 16.74 -7.51
CA SER A 93 3.98 18.07 -6.89
C SER A 93 5.43 18.43 -6.59
N SER A 94 6.20 17.52 -6.01
CA SER A 94 7.61 17.73 -5.66
C SER A 94 8.51 17.80 -6.89
N GLY A 95 8.21 17.03 -7.93
CA GLY A 95 8.97 17.03 -9.17
C GLY A 95 8.95 18.38 -9.91
N PHE A 96 7.91 19.18 -9.69
CA PHE A 96 7.79 20.52 -10.29
C PHE A 96 8.46 21.62 -9.45
N SER A 97 8.58 21.45 -8.14
CA SER A 97 9.04 22.53 -7.23
C SER A 97 10.51 22.42 -6.86
N ASN A 98 10.95 21.31 -6.29
CA ASN A 98 12.34 21.04 -5.90
C ASN A 98 12.57 19.53 -5.83
N PRO A 99 13.26 18.92 -6.80
CA PRO A 99 13.48 17.48 -6.78
C PRO A 99 14.56 17.12 -5.75
N GLU A 100 14.15 16.69 -4.58
CA GLU A 100 15.04 16.01 -3.64
C GLU A 100 15.19 14.54 -4.07
N TRP A 101 16.27 14.24 -4.77
CA TRP A 101 16.55 12.93 -5.35
C TRP A 101 16.42 11.74 -4.37
N PRO A 102 16.90 11.82 -3.11
CA PRO A 102 16.76 10.71 -2.17
C PRO A 102 15.31 10.38 -1.85
N VAL A 103 14.47 11.39 -1.66
CA VAL A 103 13.03 11.24 -1.38
C VAL A 103 12.30 10.62 -2.56
N MET A 104 12.62 11.08 -3.78
CA MET A 104 12.00 10.54 -4.99
C MET A 104 12.34 9.07 -5.22
N ILE A 105 13.58 8.66 -4.98
CA ILE A 105 14.00 7.25 -5.07
C ILE A 105 13.26 6.40 -4.04
N LEU A 106 13.15 6.89 -2.82
CA LEU A 106 12.48 6.19 -1.73
C LEU A 106 10.99 5.99 -2.00
N LEU A 107 10.29 7.02 -2.47
CA LEU A 107 8.88 6.96 -2.83
C LEU A 107 8.64 6.04 -4.05
N SER A 108 9.52 6.07 -5.03
CA SER A 108 9.46 5.14 -6.18
C SER A 108 9.62 3.69 -5.74
N ALA A 109 10.53 3.41 -4.80
CA ALA A 109 10.68 2.08 -4.22
C ALA A 109 9.40 1.59 -3.51
N CYS A 110 8.68 2.48 -2.81
CA CYS A 110 7.39 2.15 -2.20
C CYS A 110 6.34 1.71 -3.24
N ILE A 111 6.27 2.42 -4.37
CA ILE A 111 5.35 2.08 -5.47
C ILE A 111 5.70 0.70 -6.04
N VAL A 112 6.97 0.43 -6.30
CA VAL A 112 7.44 -0.87 -6.82
C VAL A 112 7.10 -2.00 -5.86
N LEU A 113 7.34 -1.83 -4.56
CA LEU A 113 7.01 -2.83 -3.54
C LEU A 113 5.50 -3.09 -3.46
N SER A 114 4.68 -2.06 -3.54
CA SER A 114 3.22 -2.22 -3.52
C SER A 114 2.70 -2.94 -4.75
N VAL A 115 3.27 -2.69 -5.92
CA VAL A 115 2.95 -3.42 -7.17
C VAL A 115 3.34 -4.89 -7.05
N ILE A 116 4.52 -5.21 -6.54
CA ILE A 116 4.96 -6.59 -6.31
C ILE A 116 4.00 -7.29 -5.33
N GLY A 117 3.67 -6.65 -4.22
CA GLY A 117 2.70 -7.17 -3.23
C GLY A 117 1.34 -7.46 -3.86
N THR A 118 0.88 -6.59 -4.75
CA THR A 118 -0.36 -6.74 -5.51
C THR A 118 -0.35 -8.00 -6.38
N PHE A 119 0.71 -8.21 -7.17
CA PHE A 119 0.85 -9.38 -8.04
C PHE A 119 0.95 -10.69 -7.25
N VAL A 120 1.73 -10.70 -6.18
CA VAL A 120 1.87 -11.87 -5.31
C VAL A 120 0.54 -12.22 -4.64
N GLY A 121 -0.17 -11.22 -4.11
CA GLY A 121 -1.49 -11.39 -3.52
C GLY A 121 -2.51 -11.97 -4.51
N ALA A 122 -2.56 -11.44 -5.72
CA ALA A 122 -3.43 -11.91 -6.77
C ALA A 122 -3.13 -13.35 -7.19
N LYS A 123 -1.86 -13.71 -7.34
CA LYS A 123 -1.43 -15.07 -7.69
C LYS A 123 -1.85 -16.09 -6.63
N ILE A 124 -1.72 -15.73 -5.36
CA ILE A 124 -2.16 -16.60 -4.25
C ILE A 124 -3.69 -16.70 -4.22
N GLY A 125 -4.39 -15.59 -4.43
CA GLY A 125 -5.85 -15.56 -4.50
C GLY A 125 -6.40 -16.44 -5.63
N GLN A 126 -5.84 -16.38 -6.82
CA GLN A 126 -6.21 -17.21 -7.97
C GLN A 126 -5.98 -18.70 -7.72
N ARG A 127 -4.88 -19.07 -7.09
CA ARG A 127 -4.61 -20.47 -6.75
C ARG A 127 -5.68 -21.05 -5.83
N LYS A 128 -6.13 -20.27 -4.85
CA LYS A 128 -7.22 -20.70 -3.95
C LYS A 128 -8.53 -20.93 -4.67
N ILE A 129 -8.90 -20.06 -5.60
CA ILE A 129 -10.13 -20.19 -6.39
C ILE A 129 -10.07 -21.47 -7.23
N ASN A 130 -8.97 -21.71 -7.93
CA ASN A 130 -8.80 -22.91 -8.76
C ASN A 130 -8.84 -24.21 -7.95
N GLN A 131 -8.33 -24.22 -6.72
CA GLN A 131 -8.41 -25.38 -5.84
C GLN A 131 -9.84 -25.64 -5.37
N THR A 132 -10.65 -24.62 -5.21
CA THR A 132 -12.06 -24.76 -4.80
C THR A 132 -12.91 -25.28 -5.96
N ASP A 133 -12.63 -24.91 -7.20
CA ASP A 133 -13.35 -25.37 -8.39
C ASP A 133 -12.98 -26.83 -8.77
N ASN A 134 -11.81 -27.30 -8.45
CA ASN A 134 -11.34 -28.66 -8.74
C ASN A 134 -11.57 -29.68 -7.58
N GLY A 135 -12.12 -29.22 -6.51
CA GLY A 135 -12.46 -30.03 -5.33
C GLY A 135 -13.98 -30.07 -5.08
#